data_7cc7253f0b47d70e1abb0f6bdcbfd851
#
_entry.id   7cc7253f0b47d70e1abb0f6bdcbfd851
#
_cell.length_a   1.000
_cell.length_b   1.000
_cell.length_c   1.000
_cell.angle_alpha   90.00
_cell.angle_beta   90.00
_cell.angle_gamma   90.00
#
_symmetry.space_group_name_H-M   'P 1'
#
loop_
_entity.id
_entity.type
_entity.pdbx_description
1 polymer ?
#
loop_
_entity_poly.entity_id
_entity_poly.type
_entity_poly.pdbx_seq_one_letter_code
_entity_poly.pdbx_strand_id
1 'polypeptide(L)'
;FALESPESKIAIEIDGETYHNPSKVSENKYADDLLKQNSLIYDNWKVYRWIYSQLEKQPEKVKDELITFLGSSPMFKAFEADLPVQMGQTIELRDYQQEATENLQKMRENGKTIALLYHATGAGKTITAATDAKAVGGRTLFLVNALKMASQAKETFAKVWPEATLGEYIGSQKDMTRTVIFATVQSISKDLEKFSPTDFDYLIVDECHHAAANTYQKIFTYFHPKFILGLTATPERSDGEDMLELFQNVAHKMDLKTAVERGVLVPIRCIRVKTNIDLTDVRINGIKYNSQDLESKLFIPE
;
A
#
# COMPACT_ATOMS: atom_id res chain seq x y z
N PHE A 1 10.24 6.13 -11.35
CA PHE A 1 10.27 4.90 -12.14
C PHE A 1 11.33 5.03 -13.22
N ALA A 2 12.05 3.94 -13.53
CA ALA A 2 13.07 3.93 -14.58
C ALA A 2 12.82 2.75 -15.53
N LEU A 3 12.86 3.04 -16.83
CA LEU A 3 12.80 2.07 -17.91
C LEU A 3 14.11 2.16 -18.67
N GLU A 4 14.87 1.07 -18.74
CA GLU A 4 16.17 1.04 -19.41
C GLU A 4 16.25 -0.11 -20.42
N SER A 5 16.69 0.21 -21.63
CA SER A 5 17.09 -0.74 -22.66
C SER A 5 18.38 -0.29 -23.32
N PRO A 6 18.98 -1.14 -24.18
CA PRO A 6 20.13 -0.74 -24.97
C PRO A 6 19.89 0.50 -25.85
N GLU A 7 18.65 0.75 -26.23
CA GLU A 7 18.28 1.80 -27.20
C GLU A 7 17.64 3.04 -26.56
N SER A 8 17.14 2.93 -25.32
CA SER A 8 16.42 4.03 -24.66
C SER A 8 16.44 3.90 -23.15
N LYS A 9 16.64 5.04 -22.47
CA LYS A 9 16.57 5.18 -21.02
C LYS A 9 15.54 6.24 -20.68
N ILE A 10 14.52 5.89 -19.90
CA ILE A 10 13.42 6.76 -19.54
C ILE A 10 13.28 6.79 -18.02
N ALA A 11 13.35 7.95 -17.42
CA ALA A 11 13.06 8.20 -16.02
C ALA A 11 11.74 8.95 -15.88
N ILE A 12 10.83 8.42 -15.05
CA ILE A 12 9.55 9.04 -14.71
C ILE A 12 9.60 9.40 -13.24
N GLU A 13 9.51 10.68 -12.94
CA GLU A 13 9.54 11.23 -11.59
C GLU A 13 8.19 11.88 -11.26
N ILE A 14 7.68 11.62 -10.04
CA ILE A 14 6.50 12.25 -9.50
C ILE A 14 6.91 12.99 -8.25
N ASP A 15 6.85 14.31 -8.33
CA ASP A 15 7.33 15.19 -7.28
C ASP A 15 6.22 15.54 -6.28
N GLY A 16 6.52 15.40 -5.00
CA GLY A 16 5.65 15.89 -3.93
C GLY A 16 5.72 17.40 -3.82
N GLU A 17 4.57 18.07 -3.62
CA GLU A 17 4.46 19.54 -3.54
C GLU A 17 5.35 20.18 -2.48
N THR A 18 5.72 19.44 -1.43
CA THR A 18 6.48 19.94 -0.30
C THR A 18 7.98 19.89 -0.55
N TYR A 19 8.45 19.03 -1.44
CA TYR A 19 9.88 18.71 -1.59
C TYR A 19 10.53 19.31 -2.84
N HIS A 20 9.75 19.73 -3.83
CA HIS A 20 10.27 20.22 -5.12
C HIS A 20 9.70 21.60 -5.54
N ASN A 21 9.02 22.30 -4.63
CA ASN A 21 8.52 23.64 -4.91
C ASN A 21 9.61 24.67 -4.55
N PRO A 22 10.16 25.44 -5.51
CA PRO A 22 11.23 26.41 -5.27
C PRO A 22 10.92 27.44 -4.18
N SER A 23 9.64 27.72 -3.93
CA SER A 23 9.21 28.64 -2.87
C SER A 23 9.09 27.99 -1.50
N LYS A 24 9.22 26.66 -1.39
CA LYS A 24 9.04 25.89 -0.15
C LYS A 24 10.26 25.07 0.25
N VAL A 25 11.24 24.93 -0.62
CA VAL A 25 12.49 24.19 -0.37
C VAL A 25 13.66 25.16 -0.26
N SER A 26 14.71 24.77 0.46
CA SER A 26 15.94 25.55 0.49
C SER A 26 16.59 25.57 -0.90
N GLU A 27 17.31 26.65 -1.19
CA GLU A 27 18.01 26.85 -2.46
C GLU A 27 18.96 25.68 -2.76
N ASN A 28 19.67 25.18 -1.76
CA ASN A 28 20.59 24.05 -1.88
C ASN A 28 19.86 22.78 -2.34
N LYS A 29 18.71 22.46 -1.75
CA LYS A 29 17.94 21.27 -2.13
C LYS A 29 17.38 21.36 -3.54
N TYR A 30 16.97 22.54 -3.96
CA TYR A 30 16.54 22.77 -5.34
C TYR A 30 17.72 22.62 -6.34
N ALA A 31 18.90 23.10 -5.96
CA ALA A 31 20.11 22.93 -6.76
C ALA A 31 20.50 21.45 -6.91
N ASP A 32 20.41 20.66 -5.83
CA ASP A 32 20.69 19.22 -5.85
C ASP A 32 19.73 18.46 -6.77
N ASP A 33 18.45 18.80 -6.77
CA ASP A 33 17.46 18.21 -7.67
C ASP A 33 17.78 18.54 -9.14
N LEU A 34 18.21 19.76 -9.43
CA LEU A 34 18.65 20.15 -10.77
C LEU A 34 19.92 19.41 -11.21
N LEU A 35 20.90 19.26 -10.32
CA LEU A 35 22.13 18.51 -10.60
C LEU A 35 21.82 17.04 -10.90
N LYS A 36 20.94 16.41 -10.12
CA LYS A 36 20.48 15.05 -10.37
C LYS A 36 19.81 14.92 -11.73
N GLN A 37 18.92 15.84 -12.08
CA GLN A 37 18.25 15.84 -13.37
C GLN A 37 19.24 16.02 -14.53
N ASN A 38 20.18 16.97 -14.39
CA ASN A 38 21.21 17.23 -15.38
C ASN A 38 22.12 16.00 -15.59
N SER A 39 22.47 15.28 -14.51
CA SER A 39 23.25 14.05 -14.58
C SER A 39 22.50 12.95 -15.35
N LEU A 40 21.20 12.79 -15.10
CA LEU A 40 20.38 11.82 -15.84
C LEU A 40 20.32 12.18 -17.35
N ILE A 41 20.13 13.47 -17.67
CA ILE A 41 20.10 13.93 -19.06
C ILE A 41 21.47 13.72 -19.74
N TYR A 42 22.57 13.99 -19.02
CA TYR A 42 23.93 13.76 -19.50
C TYR A 42 24.17 12.28 -19.83
N ASP A 43 23.61 11.36 -19.04
CA ASP A 43 23.68 9.92 -19.22
C ASP A 43 22.65 9.39 -20.23
N ASN A 44 22.10 10.26 -21.07
CA ASN A 44 21.09 9.95 -22.11
C ASN A 44 19.75 9.43 -21.57
N TRP A 45 19.37 9.80 -20.35
CA TRP A 45 18.03 9.55 -19.86
C TRP A 45 17.05 10.60 -20.38
N LYS A 46 15.91 10.17 -20.89
CA LYS A 46 14.73 11.02 -21.09
C LYS A 46 14.01 11.12 -19.74
N VAL A 47 13.97 12.32 -19.16
CA VAL A 47 13.37 12.54 -17.83
C VAL A 47 12.02 13.22 -18.01
N TYR A 48 10.96 12.59 -17.53
CA TYR A 48 9.60 13.13 -17.49
C TYR A 48 9.16 13.31 -16.05
N ARG A 49 8.65 14.51 -15.72
CA ARG A 49 8.31 14.87 -14.34
C ARG A 49 6.90 15.46 -14.27
N TRP A 50 6.15 15.03 -13.27
CA TRP A 50 4.85 15.61 -12.91
C TRP A 50 4.82 15.84 -11.40
N ILE A 51 4.11 16.88 -10.96
CA ILE A 51 3.82 17.07 -9.55
C ILE A 51 2.58 16.26 -9.17
N TYR A 52 2.55 15.79 -7.92
CA TYR A 52 1.45 14.93 -7.43
C TYR A 52 0.07 15.55 -7.64
N SER A 53 -0.08 16.86 -7.44
CA SER A 53 -1.34 17.56 -7.65
C SER A 53 -1.81 17.58 -9.12
N GLN A 54 -0.90 17.42 -10.10
CA GLN A 54 -1.31 17.26 -11.50
C GLN A 54 -1.94 15.88 -11.74
N LEU A 55 -1.37 14.83 -11.13
CA LEU A 55 -1.98 13.50 -11.21
C LEU A 55 -3.36 13.46 -10.55
N GLU A 56 -3.55 14.21 -9.48
CA GLU A 56 -4.82 14.24 -8.75
C GLU A 56 -5.89 15.08 -9.45
N LYS A 57 -5.50 16.27 -9.95
CA LYS A 57 -6.45 17.24 -10.53
C LYS A 57 -6.66 17.08 -12.03
N GLN A 58 -5.69 16.52 -12.76
CA GLN A 58 -5.69 16.41 -14.21
C GLN A 58 -5.17 15.03 -14.66
N PRO A 59 -5.70 13.90 -14.14
CA PRO A 59 -5.17 12.56 -14.41
C PRO A 59 -5.17 12.20 -15.89
N GLU A 60 -6.22 12.54 -16.61
CA GLU A 60 -6.31 12.23 -18.05
C GLU A 60 -5.26 13.00 -18.87
N LYS A 61 -5.01 14.25 -18.55
CA LYS A 61 -3.96 15.03 -19.22
C LYS A 61 -2.58 14.43 -19.00
N VAL A 62 -2.25 14.04 -17.76
CA VAL A 62 -0.96 13.39 -17.43
C VAL A 62 -0.84 12.05 -18.14
N LYS A 63 -1.94 11.29 -18.22
CA LYS A 63 -2.01 10.03 -18.95
C LYS A 63 -1.73 10.22 -20.43
N ASP A 64 -2.38 11.19 -21.07
CA ASP A 64 -2.20 11.48 -22.49
C ASP A 64 -0.78 11.95 -22.81
N GLU A 65 -0.20 12.81 -21.97
CA GLU A 65 1.20 13.23 -22.06
C GLU A 65 2.14 12.03 -21.91
N LEU A 66 1.92 11.18 -20.91
CA LEU A 66 2.72 9.98 -20.66
C LEU A 66 2.66 9.00 -21.83
N ILE A 67 1.47 8.73 -22.37
CA ILE A 67 1.28 7.87 -23.55
C ILE A 67 2.00 8.46 -24.76
N THR A 68 1.88 9.77 -24.97
CA THR A 68 2.54 10.47 -26.08
C THR A 68 4.06 10.35 -25.96
N PHE A 69 4.62 10.55 -24.77
CA PHE A 69 6.07 10.50 -24.55
C PHE A 69 6.64 9.09 -24.63
N LEU A 70 5.93 8.10 -24.07
CA LEU A 70 6.31 6.69 -24.13
C LEU A 70 6.05 6.10 -25.52
N GLY A 71 4.96 6.47 -26.18
CA GLY A 71 4.59 5.98 -27.53
C GLY A 71 5.57 6.37 -28.63
N SER A 72 6.42 7.38 -28.40
CA SER A 72 7.55 7.72 -29.25
C SER A 72 8.79 6.83 -29.02
N SER A 73 8.76 5.96 -28.03
CA SER A 73 9.86 5.02 -27.74
C SER A 73 9.61 3.68 -28.40
N PRO A 74 10.59 3.11 -29.15
CA PRO A 74 10.45 1.79 -29.79
C PRO A 74 10.22 0.65 -28.79
N MET A 75 10.44 0.89 -27.51
CA MET A 75 10.25 -0.08 -26.43
C MET A 75 8.85 -0.08 -25.83
N PHE A 76 8.10 0.99 -25.98
CA PHE A 76 6.76 1.11 -25.46
C PHE A 76 5.76 0.80 -26.57
N LYS A 77 5.30 -0.43 -26.58
CA LYS A 77 4.01 -0.72 -27.22
C LYS A 77 2.96 -0.38 -26.17
N ALA A 78 2.20 0.70 -26.42
CA ALA A 78 1.00 0.93 -25.65
C ALA A 78 0.23 -0.40 -25.64
N PHE A 79 0.06 -0.97 -24.47
CA PHE A 79 -0.92 -2.03 -24.31
C PHE A 79 -2.23 -1.31 -24.57
N GLU A 80 -2.77 -1.46 -25.78
CA GLU A 80 -4.18 -1.21 -26.06
C GLU A 80 -4.96 -2.25 -25.27
N ALA A 81 -4.91 -2.13 -23.96
CA ALA A 81 -6.02 -2.55 -23.18
C ALA A 81 -7.12 -1.55 -23.55
N ASP A 82 -7.94 -1.90 -24.50
CA ASP A 82 -9.35 -1.63 -24.40
C ASP A 82 -9.78 -2.23 -23.07
N LEU A 83 -9.50 -1.50 -22.00
CA LEU A 83 -10.25 -1.63 -20.78
C LEU A 83 -11.53 -0.86 -21.06
N PRO A 84 -12.60 -1.53 -21.52
CA PRO A 84 -13.90 -0.94 -21.40
C PRO A 84 -14.00 -0.68 -19.90
N VAL A 85 -14.24 0.56 -19.53
CA VAL A 85 -14.84 0.88 -18.23
C VAL A 85 -16.23 0.27 -18.30
N GLN A 86 -16.31 -1.05 -18.20
CA GLN A 86 -17.54 -1.77 -17.99
C GLN A 86 -17.88 -1.55 -16.52
N MET A 87 -18.74 -0.56 -16.29
CA MET A 87 -19.60 -0.60 -15.12
C MET A 87 -20.24 -2.00 -15.09
N GLY A 88 -19.83 -2.85 -14.15
CA GLY A 88 -20.41 -4.18 -13.96
C GLY A 88 -19.50 -5.38 -14.23
N GLN A 89 -18.19 -5.24 -14.45
CA GLN A 89 -17.31 -6.41 -14.44
C GLN A 89 -17.20 -6.93 -13.01
N THR A 90 -17.75 -8.12 -12.80
CA THR A 90 -17.40 -8.97 -11.67
C THR A 90 -15.89 -9.14 -11.68
N ILE A 91 -15.22 -8.73 -10.61
CA ILE A 91 -13.77 -8.94 -10.46
C ILE A 91 -13.58 -10.47 -10.40
N GLU A 92 -12.95 -11.03 -11.42
CA GLU A 92 -12.53 -12.42 -11.38
C GLU A 92 -11.33 -12.55 -10.44
N LEU A 93 -11.49 -13.42 -9.45
CA LEU A 93 -10.40 -13.74 -8.54
C LEU A 93 -9.34 -14.55 -9.27
N ARG A 94 -8.08 -14.26 -9.00
CA ARG A 94 -6.98 -15.14 -9.39
C ARG A 94 -7.03 -16.43 -8.55
N ASP A 95 -6.47 -17.52 -9.06
CA ASP A 95 -6.50 -18.83 -8.42
C ASP A 95 -6.12 -18.80 -6.94
N TYR A 96 -5.03 -18.11 -6.60
CA TYR A 96 -4.57 -18.00 -5.22
C TYR A 96 -5.49 -17.14 -4.33
N GLN A 97 -6.24 -16.19 -4.90
CA GLN A 97 -7.23 -15.39 -4.16
C GLN A 97 -8.47 -16.24 -3.88
N GLN A 98 -8.85 -17.06 -4.83
CA GLN A 98 -9.93 -18.02 -4.66
C GLN A 98 -9.55 -19.04 -3.58
N GLU A 99 -8.35 -19.64 -3.66
CA GLU A 99 -7.82 -20.53 -2.63
C GLU A 99 -7.83 -19.88 -1.23
N ALA A 100 -7.41 -18.61 -1.15
CA ALA A 100 -7.39 -17.86 0.09
C ALA A 100 -8.80 -17.68 0.68
N THR A 101 -9.80 -17.33 -0.14
CA THR A 101 -11.19 -17.16 0.32
C THR A 101 -11.82 -18.49 0.74
N GLU A 102 -11.55 -19.59 0.02
CA GLU A 102 -11.98 -20.92 0.40
C GLU A 102 -11.38 -21.37 1.75
N ASN A 103 -10.10 -21.08 1.96
CA ASN A 103 -9.44 -21.41 3.23
C ASN A 103 -10.01 -20.59 4.40
N LEU A 104 -10.30 -19.29 4.19
CA LEU A 104 -10.98 -18.45 5.19
C LEU A 104 -12.36 -19.00 5.55
N GLN A 105 -13.12 -19.44 4.55
CA GLN A 105 -14.42 -20.08 4.78
C GLN A 105 -14.26 -21.36 5.61
N LYS A 106 -13.38 -22.27 5.22
CA LYS A 106 -13.10 -23.52 5.97
C LYS A 106 -12.66 -23.25 7.41
N MET A 107 -11.87 -22.21 7.64
CA MET A 107 -11.48 -21.83 8.99
C MET A 107 -12.68 -21.42 9.85
N ARG A 108 -13.60 -20.64 9.32
CA ARG A 108 -14.84 -20.25 10.04
C ARG A 108 -15.73 -21.47 10.31
N GLU A 109 -15.88 -22.36 9.33
CA GLU A 109 -16.65 -23.61 9.49
C GLU A 109 -16.06 -24.51 10.58
N ASN A 110 -14.72 -24.47 10.76
CA ASN A 110 -14.01 -25.15 11.84
C ASN A 110 -13.98 -24.38 13.17
N GLY A 111 -14.80 -23.34 13.31
CA GLY A 111 -14.93 -22.57 14.55
C GLY A 111 -13.77 -21.64 14.87
N LYS A 112 -12.89 -21.35 13.89
CA LYS A 112 -11.84 -20.33 14.07
C LYS A 112 -12.46 -18.93 13.97
N THR A 113 -12.00 -18.04 14.86
CA THR A 113 -12.52 -16.67 14.96
C THR A 113 -11.49 -15.62 14.50
N ILE A 114 -10.26 -16.05 14.18
CA ILE A 114 -9.18 -15.16 13.77
C ILE A 114 -8.29 -15.85 12.72
N ALA A 115 -7.89 -15.11 11.70
CA ALA A 115 -6.95 -15.58 10.68
C ALA A 115 -6.07 -14.46 10.11
N LEU A 116 -4.95 -14.86 9.52
CA LEU A 116 -3.99 -14.00 8.83
C LEU A 116 -3.99 -14.30 7.34
N LEU A 117 -4.08 -13.26 6.52
CA LEU A 117 -3.79 -13.30 5.10
C LEU A 117 -2.42 -12.66 4.85
N TYR A 118 -1.44 -13.49 4.56
CA TYR A 118 -0.09 -13.04 4.25
C TYR A 118 0.13 -13.00 2.74
N HIS A 119 -0.01 -11.83 2.14
CA HIS A 119 0.22 -11.59 0.73
C HIS A 119 1.17 -10.41 0.52
N ALA A 120 2.12 -10.55 -0.39
CA ALA A 120 3.02 -9.47 -0.79
C ALA A 120 2.24 -8.22 -1.24
N THR A 121 2.86 -7.06 -1.10
CA THR A 121 2.29 -5.81 -1.62
C THR A 121 2.05 -5.93 -3.13
N GLY A 122 0.88 -5.52 -3.60
CA GLY A 122 0.48 -5.67 -5.01
C GLY A 122 -0.18 -7.01 -5.36
N ALA A 123 -0.17 -8.02 -4.47
CA ALA A 123 -0.85 -9.30 -4.72
C ALA A 123 -2.36 -9.28 -4.43
N GLY A 124 -2.98 -8.12 -4.22
CA GLY A 124 -4.43 -7.96 -4.12
C GLY A 124 -5.05 -8.39 -2.79
N LYS A 125 -4.37 -8.23 -1.65
CA LYS A 125 -4.91 -8.47 -0.29
C LYS A 125 -6.31 -7.91 -0.09
N THR A 126 -6.50 -6.65 -0.46
CA THR A 126 -7.78 -5.93 -0.28
C THR A 126 -8.91 -6.53 -1.12
N ILE A 127 -8.62 -7.03 -2.33
CA ILE A 127 -9.60 -7.71 -3.19
C ILE A 127 -10.05 -9.01 -2.51
N THR A 128 -9.10 -9.82 -2.03
CA THR A 128 -9.41 -11.06 -1.31
C THR A 128 -10.24 -10.78 -0.07
N ALA A 129 -9.86 -9.78 0.74
CA ALA A 129 -10.59 -9.38 1.94
C ALA A 129 -12.00 -8.86 1.64
N ALA A 130 -12.18 -8.07 0.57
CA ALA A 130 -13.49 -7.58 0.16
C ALA A 130 -14.40 -8.71 -0.33
N THR A 131 -13.85 -9.67 -1.07
CA THR A 131 -14.59 -10.85 -1.53
C THR A 131 -15.03 -11.72 -0.36
N ASP A 132 -14.14 -11.95 0.60
CA ASP A 132 -14.47 -12.71 1.79
C ASP A 132 -15.49 -11.97 2.67
N ALA A 133 -15.37 -10.65 2.85
CA ALA A 133 -16.37 -9.85 3.55
C ALA A 133 -17.75 -9.90 2.90
N LYS A 134 -17.83 -9.86 1.57
CA LYS A 134 -19.07 -10.05 0.81
C LYS A 134 -19.68 -11.42 1.05
N ALA A 135 -18.87 -12.46 1.08
CA ALA A 135 -19.34 -13.85 1.32
C ALA A 135 -19.83 -14.05 2.77
N VAL A 136 -19.17 -13.44 3.74
CA VAL A 136 -19.58 -13.47 5.16
C VAL A 136 -20.88 -12.70 5.36
N GLY A 137 -21.04 -11.56 4.70
CA GLY A 137 -22.16 -10.64 4.91
C GLY A 137 -22.06 -9.94 6.28
N GLY A 138 -23.14 -9.23 6.64
CA GLY A 138 -23.17 -8.47 7.90
C GLY A 138 -22.36 -7.19 7.85
N ARG A 139 -22.13 -6.59 9.05
CA ARG A 139 -21.39 -5.32 9.16
C ARG A 139 -19.89 -5.56 9.31
N THR A 140 -19.12 -4.84 8.52
CA THR A 140 -17.66 -4.96 8.47
C THR A 140 -16.99 -3.66 8.93
N LEU A 141 -16.01 -3.76 9.82
CA LEU A 141 -15.09 -2.67 10.15
C LEU A 141 -13.73 -2.95 9.50
N PHE A 142 -13.30 -2.07 8.61
CA PHE A 142 -12.00 -2.14 7.97
C PHE A 142 -11.05 -1.11 8.58
N LEU A 143 -10.04 -1.58 9.32
CA LEU A 143 -9.07 -0.75 10.02
C LEU A 143 -7.82 -0.51 9.17
N VAL A 144 -7.41 0.76 9.08
CA VAL A 144 -6.20 1.20 8.39
C VAL A 144 -5.36 2.12 9.27
N ASN A 145 -4.08 2.26 8.94
CA ASN A 145 -3.17 3.17 9.63
C ASN A 145 -3.16 4.59 9.05
N ALA A 146 -3.52 4.75 7.77
CA ALA A 146 -3.44 6.03 7.05
C ALA A 146 -4.69 6.32 6.24
N LEU A 147 -5.03 7.61 6.11
CA LEU A 147 -6.20 8.11 5.37
C LEU A 147 -6.24 7.61 3.92
N LYS A 148 -5.12 7.68 3.21
CA LYS A 148 -5.01 7.26 1.81
C LYS A 148 -5.35 5.77 1.61
N MET A 149 -4.98 4.93 2.58
CA MET A 149 -5.28 3.49 2.54
C MET A 149 -6.78 3.22 2.66
N ALA A 150 -7.50 4.02 3.46
CA ALA A 150 -8.95 3.91 3.59
C ALA A 150 -9.68 4.16 2.26
N SER A 151 -9.32 5.24 1.57
CA SER A 151 -9.93 5.58 0.26
C SER A 151 -9.66 4.48 -0.78
N GLN A 152 -8.42 3.97 -0.86
CA GLN A 152 -8.06 2.89 -1.77
C GLN A 152 -8.81 1.59 -1.47
N ALA A 153 -8.94 1.25 -0.17
CA ALA A 153 -9.70 0.07 0.24
C ALA A 153 -11.19 0.23 -0.11
N LYS A 154 -11.76 1.40 0.15
CA LYS A 154 -13.15 1.72 -0.17
C LYS A 154 -13.45 1.59 -1.68
N GLU A 155 -12.57 2.11 -2.54
CA GLU A 155 -12.69 1.94 -3.99
C GLU A 155 -12.66 0.46 -4.41
N THR A 156 -11.79 -0.32 -3.78
CA THR A 156 -11.72 -1.77 -4.04
C THR A 156 -13.00 -2.47 -3.60
N PHE A 157 -13.52 -2.16 -2.41
CA PHE A 157 -14.78 -2.71 -1.91
C PHE A 157 -15.96 -2.33 -2.80
N ALA A 158 -16.02 -1.08 -3.29
CA ALA A 158 -17.07 -0.64 -4.21
C ALA A 158 -17.11 -1.47 -5.51
N LYS A 159 -15.95 -1.90 -6.00
CA LYS A 159 -15.84 -2.76 -7.18
C LYS A 159 -16.21 -4.21 -6.90
N VAL A 160 -15.82 -4.76 -5.74
CA VAL A 160 -16.02 -6.16 -5.37
C VAL A 160 -17.43 -6.38 -4.81
N TRP A 161 -17.92 -5.45 -4.04
CA TRP A 161 -19.21 -5.54 -3.34
C TRP A 161 -20.08 -4.30 -3.58
N PRO A 162 -20.56 -4.08 -4.82
CA PRO A 162 -21.29 -2.85 -5.20
C PRO A 162 -22.63 -2.67 -4.44
N GLU A 163 -23.19 -3.74 -3.89
CA GLU A 163 -24.43 -3.70 -3.12
C GLU A 163 -24.22 -3.21 -1.68
N ALA A 164 -22.98 -3.21 -1.18
CA ALA A 164 -22.68 -2.74 0.16
C ALA A 164 -22.73 -1.21 0.24
N THR A 165 -23.28 -0.70 1.33
CA THR A 165 -23.16 0.72 1.66
C THR A 165 -21.82 0.97 2.34
N LEU A 166 -21.00 1.87 1.77
CA LEU A 166 -19.64 2.15 2.22
C LEU A 166 -19.56 3.50 2.92
N GLY A 167 -18.95 3.55 4.07
CA GLY A 167 -18.76 4.76 4.86
C GLY A 167 -17.36 4.90 5.42
N GLU A 168 -17.03 6.09 5.89
CA GLU A 168 -15.73 6.40 6.49
C GLU A 168 -15.92 6.92 7.92
N TYR A 169 -15.06 6.43 8.83
CA TYR A 169 -14.98 6.93 10.20
C TYR A 169 -13.59 7.52 10.45
N ILE A 170 -13.35 8.70 9.88
CA ILE A 170 -12.03 9.32 9.78
C ILE A 170 -12.17 10.84 9.98
N GLY A 171 -11.35 11.44 10.84
CA GLY A 171 -11.34 12.89 11.06
C GLY A 171 -12.74 13.44 11.38
N SER A 172 -13.26 14.30 10.50
CA SER A 172 -14.61 14.88 10.58
C SER A 172 -15.71 14.00 10.00
N GLN A 173 -15.36 13.03 9.14
CA GLN A 173 -16.33 12.06 8.61
C GLN A 173 -16.59 10.99 9.66
N LYS A 174 -17.86 10.80 10.02
CA LYS A 174 -18.29 9.92 11.13
C LYS A 174 -19.50 9.07 10.73
N ASP A 175 -19.35 8.32 9.64
CA ASP A 175 -20.37 7.36 9.22
C ASP A 175 -20.44 6.18 10.20
N MET A 176 -21.63 5.95 10.78
CA MET A 176 -21.83 4.89 11.78
C MET A 176 -22.78 3.77 11.33
N THR A 177 -23.52 3.97 10.25
CA THR A 177 -24.65 3.10 9.88
C THR A 177 -24.45 2.29 8.60
N ARG A 178 -23.28 2.37 8.00
CA ARG A 178 -22.97 1.70 6.73
C ARG A 178 -22.64 0.22 6.92
N THR A 179 -22.80 -0.54 5.84
CA THR A 179 -22.47 -1.98 5.83
C THR A 179 -20.97 -2.19 6.05
N VAL A 180 -20.13 -1.40 5.37
CA VAL A 180 -18.68 -1.42 5.58
C VAL A 180 -18.23 -0.04 6.01
N ILE A 181 -17.52 0.03 7.13
CA ILE A 181 -16.93 1.25 7.66
C ILE A 181 -15.42 1.15 7.59
N PHE A 182 -14.81 2.10 6.86
CA PHE A 182 -13.36 2.26 6.79
C PHE A 182 -12.95 3.27 7.86
N ALA A 183 -12.11 2.85 8.80
CA ALA A 183 -11.71 3.69 9.91
C ALA A 183 -10.20 3.67 10.11
N THR A 184 -9.63 4.82 10.51
CA THR A 184 -8.29 4.79 11.08
C THR A 184 -8.35 4.28 12.51
N VAL A 185 -7.33 3.53 12.90
CA VAL A 185 -7.19 2.98 14.26
C VAL A 185 -7.30 4.10 15.30
N GLN A 186 -6.71 5.27 15.02
CA GLN A 186 -6.76 6.43 15.92
C GLN A 186 -8.16 7.02 16.04
N SER A 187 -8.96 7.02 14.95
CA SER A 187 -10.32 7.58 15.00
C SER A 187 -11.27 6.68 15.77
N ILE A 188 -11.22 5.36 15.53
CA ILE A 188 -12.14 4.43 16.17
C ILE A 188 -11.78 4.23 17.65
N SER A 189 -10.49 4.18 18.01
CA SER A 189 -10.06 3.98 19.40
C SER A 189 -10.42 5.12 20.37
N LYS A 190 -10.71 6.31 19.84
CA LYS A 190 -11.15 7.47 20.62
C LYS A 190 -12.66 7.48 20.87
N ASP A 191 -13.41 6.79 20.06
CA ASP A 191 -14.86 6.89 19.97
C ASP A 191 -15.53 5.50 20.15
N LEU A 192 -14.86 4.55 20.80
CA LEU A 192 -15.36 3.16 20.95
C LEU A 192 -16.77 3.13 21.54
N GLU A 193 -17.02 3.92 22.58
CA GLU A 193 -18.30 3.98 23.28
C GLU A 193 -19.47 4.45 22.41
N LYS A 194 -19.22 5.01 21.25
CA LYS A 194 -20.27 5.39 20.28
C LYS A 194 -20.82 4.19 19.50
N PHE A 195 -20.15 3.06 19.58
CA PHE A 195 -20.52 1.80 18.95
C PHE A 195 -20.92 0.75 19.98
N SER A 196 -21.81 -0.15 19.60
CA SER A 196 -22.01 -1.36 20.40
C SER A 196 -20.83 -2.31 20.23
N PRO A 197 -20.43 -3.05 21.28
CA PRO A 197 -19.41 -4.11 21.15
C PRO A 197 -19.72 -5.15 20.06
N THR A 198 -21.00 -5.34 19.72
CA THR A 198 -21.49 -6.30 18.73
C THR A 198 -21.88 -5.66 17.40
N ASP A 199 -21.52 -4.40 17.17
CA ASP A 199 -21.91 -3.66 15.95
C ASP A 199 -21.30 -4.24 14.67
N PHE A 200 -20.18 -4.93 14.77
CA PHE A 200 -19.48 -5.49 13.61
C PHE A 200 -19.41 -7.00 13.69
N ASP A 201 -19.85 -7.67 12.64
CA ASP A 201 -19.71 -9.12 12.47
C ASP A 201 -18.30 -9.49 12.03
N TYR A 202 -17.64 -8.62 11.26
CA TYR A 202 -16.33 -8.85 10.69
C TYR A 202 -15.41 -7.66 10.93
N LEU A 203 -14.21 -7.93 11.43
CA LEU A 203 -13.16 -6.96 11.64
C LEU A 203 -11.98 -7.27 10.73
N ILE A 204 -11.60 -6.36 9.85
CA ILE A 204 -10.44 -6.49 8.97
C ILE A 204 -9.39 -5.47 9.39
N VAL A 205 -8.15 -5.91 9.53
CA VAL A 205 -7.02 -5.08 9.97
C VAL A 205 -5.96 -5.07 8.88
N ASP A 206 -5.84 -3.95 8.18
CA ASP A 206 -4.80 -3.79 7.17
C ASP A 206 -3.46 -3.42 7.82
N GLU A 207 -2.37 -3.93 7.24
CA GLU A 207 -1.01 -3.84 7.77
C GLU A 207 -0.96 -4.22 9.27
N CYS A 208 -1.54 -5.39 9.57
CA CYS A 208 -1.75 -5.87 10.93
C CYS A 208 -0.45 -6.11 11.73
N HIS A 209 0.72 -6.01 11.11
CA HIS A 209 2.02 -6.03 11.82
C HIS A 209 2.15 -4.90 12.86
N HIS A 210 1.24 -3.95 12.91
CA HIS A 210 1.09 -2.97 13.97
C HIS A 210 0.10 -3.38 15.07
N ALA A 211 -0.58 -4.52 14.95
CA ALA A 211 -1.73 -4.90 15.79
C ALA A 211 -1.37 -5.15 17.27
N ALA A 212 -0.11 -5.41 17.60
CA ALA A 212 0.35 -5.53 18.98
C ALA A 212 0.36 -4.18 19.76
N ALA A 213 0.26 -3.03 19.06
CA ALA A 213 0.22 -1.74 19.74
C ALA A 213 -1.03 -1.60 20.61
N ASN A 214 -0.90 -0.92 21.76
CA ASN A 214 -1.95 -0.73 22.75
C ASN A 214 -3.28 -0.20 22.17
N THR A 215 -3.22 0.57 21.09
CA THR A 215 -4.39 1.13 20.42
C THR A 215 -5.25 0.05 19.75
N TYR A 216 -4.62 -0.93 19.11
CA TYR A 216 -5.31 -2.08 18.51
C TYR A 216 -5.88 -3.00 19.58
N GLN A 217 -5.13 -3.24 20.68
CA GLN A 217 -5.58 -4.08 21.78
C GLN A 217 -6.88 -3.53 22.41
N LYS A 218 -7.02 -2.20 22.53
CA LYS A 218 -8.26 -1.58 22.98
C LYS A 218 -9.43 -1.90 22.06
N ILE A 219 -9.23 -1.88 20.75
CA ILE A 219 -10.26 -2.17 19.74
C ILE A 219 -10.66 -3.64 19.82
N PHE A 220 -9.68 -4.56 19.88
CA PHE A 220 -9.92 -6.01 19.95
C PHE A 220 -10.58 -6.43 21.26
N THR A 221 -10.31 -5.72 22.35
CA THR A 221 -10.96 -5.98 23.65
C THR A 221 -12.41 -5.45 23.66
N TYR A 222 -12.67 -4.36 22.95
CA TYR A 222 -13.98 -3.73 22.94
C TYR A 222 -14.97 -4.43 22.02
N PHE A 223 -14.57 -4.67 20.75
CA PHE A 223 -15.45 -5.30 19.77
C PHE A 223 -15.41 -6.83 19.87
N HIS A 224 -16.58 -7.43 19.73
CA HIS A 224 -16.76 -8.89 19.72
C HIS A 224 -17.25 -9.37 18.35
N PRO A 225 -16.44 -9.26 17.28
CA PRO A 225 -16.83 -9.71 15.97
C PRO A 225 -16.86 -11.24 15.91
N LYS A 226 -17.61 -11.78 14.95
CA LYS A 226 -17.62 -13.22 14.67
C LYS A 226 -16.29 -13.69 14.08
N PHE A 227 -15.60 -12.82 13.34
CA PHE A 227 -14.33 -13.13 12.73
C PHE A 227 -13.42 -11.90 12.60
N ILE A 228 -12.11 -12.11 12.80
CA ILE A 228 -11.07 -11.10 12.63
C ILE A 228 -10.10 -11.57 11.54
N LEU A 229 -9.85 -10.73 10.53
CA LEU A 229 -8.88 -10.98 9.47
C LEU A 229 -7.75 -9.95 9.53
N GLY A 230 -6.53 -10.42 9.75
CA GLY A 230 -5.33 -9.61 9.58
C GLY A 230 -4.82 -9.69 8.14
N LEU A 231 -4.44 -8.55 7.58
CA LEU A 231 -3.77 -8.45 6.28
C LEU A 231 -2.35 -7.96 6.50
N THR A 232 -1.36 -8.64 5.93
CA THR A 232 0.03 -8.18 5.99
C THR A 232 0.83 -8.61 4.77
N ALA A 233 1.85 -7.84 4.43
CA ALA A 233 2.89 -8.21 3.47
C ALA A 233 4.15 -8.73 4.17
N THR A 234 4.29 -8.50 5.47
CA THR A 234 5.45 -8.84 6.30
C THR A 234 4.96 -9.43 7.62
N PRO A 235 4.98 -10.75 7.81
CA PRO A 235 4.54 -11.38 9.06
C PRO A 235 5.55 -11.17 10.19
N GLU A 236 6.83 -11.01 9.86
CA GLU A 236 7.90 -10.78 10.83
C GLU A 236 8.00 -9.30 11.18
N ARG A 237 8.00 -9.00 12.46
CA ARG A 237 8.21 -7.65 12.97
C ARG A 237 9.69 -7.44 13.28
N SER A 238 10.14 -6.20 13.09
CA SER A 238 11.51 -5.79 13.46
C SER A 238 11.82 -5.81 14.95
N ASP A 239 10.79 -5.91 15.80
CA ASP A 239 10.89 -5.99 17.27
C ASP A 239 10.83 -7.44 17.81
N GLY A 240 10.75 -8.44 16.94
CA GLY A 240 10.78 -9.86 17.30
C GLY A 240 9.46 -10.46 17.79
N GLU A 241 8.37 -9.67 17.88
CA GLU A 241 7.04 -10.23 18.14
C GLU A 241 6.46 -10.83 16.88
N ASP A 242 6.10 -12.11 16.91
CA ASP A 242 5.54 -12.82 15.78
C ASP A 242 4.03 -12.55 15.66
N MET A 243 3.61 -12.00 14.52
CA MET A 243 2.20 -11.81 14.21
C MET A 243 1.43 -13.14 14.13
N LEU A 244 2.14 -14.23 13.89
CA LEU A 244 1.56 -15.58 13.89
C LEU A 244 1.06 -15.98 15.27
N GLU A 245 1.68 -15.50 16.35
CA GLU A 245 1.21 -15.75 17.72
C GLU A 245 -0.13 -15.04 17.99
N LEU A 246 -0.29 -13.81 17.48
CA LEU A 246 -1.53 -13.04 17.65
C LEU A 246 -2.67 -13.59 16.80
N PHE A 247 -2.40 -13.85 15.50
CA PHE A 247 -3.44 -14.31 14.56
C PHE A 247 -3.58 -15.83 14.49
N GLN A 248 -2.66 -16.61 15.04
CA GLN A 248 -2.68 -18.07 15.22
C GLN A 248 -2.93 -18.92 13.98
N ASN A 249 -3.70 -18.44 12.99
CA ASN A 249 -4.12 -19.20 11.82
C ASN A 249 -3.77 -18.43 10.54
N VAL A 250 -2.92 -19.00 9.68
CA VAL A 250 -2.62 -18.43 8.36
C VAL A 250 -3.55 -19.05 7.33
N ALA A 251 -4.44 -18.24 6.77
CA ALA A 251 -5.40 -18.71 5.76
C ALA A 251 -4.70 -18.97 4.42
N HIS A 252 -3.80 -18.07 4.02
CA HIS A 252 -3.03 -18.24 2.79
C HIS A 252 -1.74 -17.41 2.86
N LYS A 253 -0.68 -17.96 2.26
CA LYS A 253 0.63 -17.32 2.18
C LYS A 253 1.05 -17.13 0.72
N MET A 254 1.30 -15.88 0.34
CA MET A 254 1.87 -15.46 -0.95
C MET A 254 2.96 -14.43 -0.69
N ASP A 255 4.15 -14.87 -0.31
CA ASP A 255 5.29 -13.97 -0.12
C ASP A 255 5.80 -13.42 -1.46
N LEU A 256 6.70 -12.43 -1.38
CA LEU A 256 7.22 -11.74 -2.55
C LEU A 256 7.89 -12.69 -3.55
N LYS A 257 8.66 -13.67 -3.05
CA LYS A 257 9.35 -14.65 -3.89
C LYS A 257 8.34 -15.51 -4.64
N THR A 258 7.38 -16.08 -3.93
CA THR A 258 6.31 -16.90 -4.52
C THR A 258 5.46 -16.11 -5.52
N ALA A 259 5.17 -14.83 -5.21
CA ALA A 259 4.41 -13.97 -6.11
C ALA A 259 5.14 -13.66 -7.42
N VAL A 260 6.46 -13.50 -7.38
CA VAL A 260 7.30 -13.34 -8.58
C VAL A 260 7.41 -14.66 -9.34
N GLU A 261 7.66 -15.78 -8.68
CA GLU A 261 7.76 -17.11 -9.29
C GLU A 261 6.46 -17.53 -10.00
N ARG A 262 5.31 -17.16 -9.44
CA ARG A 262 3.98 -17.39 -10.05
C ARG A 262 3.59 -16.34 -11.12
N GLY A 263 4.45 -15.36 -11.41
CA GLY A 263 4.15 -14.29 -12.37
C GLY A 263 3.06 -13.31 -11.92
N VAL A 264 2.71 -13.31 -10.63
CA VAL A 264 1.74 -12.36 -10.04
C VAL A 264 2.36 -10.98 -9.91
N LEU A 265 3.65 -10.93 -9.60
CA LEU A 265 4.46 -9.72 -9.51
C LEU A 265 5.65 -9.80 -10.45
N VAL A 266 6.11 -8.64 -10.90
CA VAL A 266 7.31 -8.54 -11.76
C VAL A 266 8.58 -8.81 -10.96
N PRO A 267 9.62 -9.40 -11.56
CA PRO A 267 10.91 -9.59 -10.92
C PRO A 267 11.53 -8.26 -10.46
N ILE A 268 12.12 -8.27 -9.25
CA ILE A 268 12.83 -7.11 -8.72
C ILE A 268 14.30 -7.22 -9.13
N ARG A 269 14.82 -6.19 -9.79
CA ARG A 269 16.24 -6.04 -10.07
C ARG A 269 16.85 -5.05 -9.09
N CYS A 270 17.64 -5.56 -8.13
CA CYS A 270 18.38 -4.71 -7.21
C CYS A 270 19.73 -4.33 -7.83
N ILE A 271 19.98 -3.04 -7.98
CA ILE A 271 21.29 -2.50 -8.36
C ILE A 271 21.94 -1.93 -7.11
N ARG A 272 23.05 -2.54 -6.70
CA ARG A 272 23.86 -2.02 -5.60
C ARG A 272 24.90 -1.06 -6.16
N VAL A 273 24.73 0.21 -5.91
CA VAL A 273 25.75 1.23 -6.22
C VAL A 273 26.78 1.23 -5.10
N LYS A 274 28.05 0.96 -5.44
CA LYS A 274 29.15 1.15 -4.51
C LYS A 274 29.51 2.62 -4.50
N THR A 275 29.42 3.25 -3.36
CA THR A 275 29.94 4.60 -3.13
C THR A 275 31.28 4.53 -2.41
N ASN A 276 32.15 5.51 -2.61
CA ASN A 276 33.40 5.64 -1.88
C ASN A 276 33.22 6.28 -0.48
N ILE A 277 31.96 6.41 -0.05
CA ILE A 277 31.64 7.02 1.23
C ILE A 277 31.93 6.01 2.34
N ASP A 278 32.85 6.38 3.23
CA ASP A 278 33.14 5.59 4.43
C ASP A 278 32.13 5.93 5.54
N LEU A 279 31.31 4.93 5.90
CA LEU A 279 30.30 5.03 6.94
C LEU A 279 30.74 4.42 8.29
N THR A 280 32.03 4.06 8.43
CA THR A 280 32.52 3.38 9.64
C THR A 280 32.31 4.19 10.91
N ASP A 281 32.38 5.52 10.83
CA ASP A 281 32.21 6.43 11.97
C ASP A 281 30.77 6.91 12.18
N VAL A 282 29.82 6.46 11.34
CA VAL A 282 28.41 6.83 11.46
C VAL A 282 27.76 5.97 12.54
N ARG A 283 27.24 6.60 13.58
CA ARG A 283 26.58 5.90 14.68
C ARG A 283 25.32 5.19 14.19
N ILE A 284 25.08 4.00 14.71
CA ILE A 284 23.90 3.21 14.42
C ILE A 284 22.95 3.26 15.64
N ASN A 285 21.74 3.76 15.43
CA ASN A 285 20.68 3.77 16.43
C ASN A 285 19.70 2.61 16.11
N GLY A 286 19.89 1.45 16.74
CA GLY A 286 19.18 0.22 16.41
C GLY A 286 19.56 -0.28 15.00
N ILE A 287 18.61 -0.27 14.06
CA ILE A 287 18.82 -0.70 12.66
C ILE A 287 19.00 0.51 11.68
N LYS A 288 19.01 1.73 12.17
CA LYS A 288 19.13 2.93 11.35
C LYS A 288 20.41 3.69 11.66
N TYR A 289 21.03 4.24 10.64
CA TYR A 289 22.12 5.19 10.82
C TYR A 289 21.60 6.50 11.44
N ASN A 290 22.44 7.16 12.24
CA ASN A 290 22.13 8.47 12.76
C ASN A 290 22.06 9.49 11.60
N SER A 291 20.96 10.22 11.46
CA SER A 291 20.73 11.11 10.33
C SER A 291 21.73 12.25 10.25
N GLN A 292 22.10 12.83 11.40
CA GLN A 292 23.07 13.96 11.45
C GLN A 292 24.48 13.50 11.08
N ASP A 293 24.92 12.34 11.58
CA ASP A 293 26.22 11.79 11.24
C ASP A 293 26.26 11.40 9.75
N LEU A 294 25.15 10.87 9.20
CA LEU A 294 25.03 10.50 7.81
C LEU A 294 25.11 11.75 6.90
N GLU A 295 24.39 12.82 7.25
CA GLU A 295 24.42 14.09 6.53
C GLU A 295 25.84 14.68 6.49
N SER A 296 26.59 14.64 7.60
CA SER A 296 27.95 15.14 7.65
C SER A 296 28.94 14.38 6.74
N LYS A 297 28.64 13.12 6.41
CA LYS A 297 29.47 12.27 5.52
C LYS A 297 29.02 12.33 4.05
N LEU A 298 27.75 12.62 3.81
CA LEU A 298 27.17 12.69 2.45
C LEU A 298 27.35 14.07 1.82
N PHE A 299 27.42 15.11 2.63
CA PHE A 299 27.64 16.49 2.19
C PHE A 299 29.06 16.92 2.57
N ILE A 300 30.05 16.56 1.75
CA ILE A 300 31.38 17.19 1.82
C ILE A 300 31.27 18.47 0.98
N PRO A 301 31.31 19.66 1.57
CA PRO A 301 31.45 20.88 0.78
C PRO A 301 32.85 20.82 0.11
N GLU A 302 32.89 21.01 -1.20
CA GLU A 302 34.14 21.29 -1.93
C GLU A 302 34.74 22.59 -1.50
#